data_3491b42fafa01410e858026228d0304b
#
_entry.id   3491b42fafa01410e858026228d0304b
#
_cell.length_a   1.000
_cell.length_b   1.000
_cell.length_c   1.000
_cell.angle_alpha   90.00
_cell.angle_beta   90.00
_cell.angle_gamma   90.00
#
_symmetry.space_group_name_H-M   'P 1'
#
loop_
_entity.id
_entity.type
_entity.pdbx_description
1 polymer ?
#
loop_
_entity_poly.entity_id
_entity_poly.type
_entity_poly.pdbx_seq_one_letter_code
_entity_poly.pdbx_strand_id
1 'polypeptide(L)'
;YSSAASDVYKRQSMSGPESPASSYLIQARGRDRASGQERTFSLVCDIGPGAFGALWRHVCPRDLDALALSHCHADHMGDIISLQVYRKWGPGSSCPPLSLLGPAQTLSRVRQIEGAAEPERYECEFAFTQLRLGHAYEVGPLTVRPYRALHPVEAFGLRIEGPSEEDPSRTVALFYTGDTDLCESIIEGARGVDLLLSEVGFTSDETEPDMHMDGVRAGEVATRAGVARMIATHIQPWTDPADALKEAAEVYSGPLEAAIAGASWEI
;
A
#
# COMPACT_ATOMS: atom_id res chain seq x y z
N TYR A 1 -8.68 -31.94 -22.62
CA TYR A 1 -7.91 -30.97 -21.85
C TYR A 1 -8.55 -30.83 -20.46
N SER A 2 -7.82 -31.28 -19.45
CA SER A 2 -8.22 -31.19 -18.04
C SER A 2 -8.15 -29.75 -17.54
N SER A 3 -9.24 -29.23 -17.05
CA SER A 3 -9.39 -27.90 -16.46
C SER A 3 -8.90 -27.86 -15.00
N ALA A 4 -7.61 -27.99 -14.78
CA ALA A 4 -7.01 -27.92 -13.44
C ALA A 4 -5.85 -26.94 -13.37
N ALA A 5 -5.97 -25.77 -14.01
CA ALA A 5 -4.92 -24.73 -14.00
C ALA A 5 -5.49 -23.33 -13.85
N SER A 6 -6.54 -23.13 -13.05
CA SER A 6 -7.19 -21.81 -12.98
C SER A 6 -7.00 -21.04 -11.67
N ASP A 7 -6.30 -21.55 -10.67
CA ASP A 7 -6.35 -20.93 -9.33
C ASP A 7 -5.00 -20.45 -8.74
N VAL A 8 -3.93 -20.38 -9.52
CA VAL A 8 -2.59 -20.25 -8.91
C VAL A 8 -1.99 -18.83 -8.90
N TYR A 9 -2.52 -17.81 -9.61
CA TYR A 9 -1.74 -16.58 -9.81
C TYR A 9 -2.49 -15.29 -9.45
N LYS A 10 -2.49 -14.91 -8.19
CA LYS A 10 -3.02 -13.60 -7.75
C LYS A 10 -2.14 -12.99 -6.66
N ARG A 11 -0.99 -12.40 -7.01
CA ARG A 11 0.05 -11.96 -6.07
C ARG A 11 0.66 -10.62 -6.47
N GLN A 12 1.21 -9.86 -5.52
CA GLN A 12 1.42 -8.42 -5.65
C GLN A 12 2.80 -7.91 -5.26
N SER A 13 3.91 -8.60 -5.50
CA SER A 13 5.22 -7.97 -5.40
C SER A 13 5.54 -7.22 -6.69
N MET A 14 5.73 -7.92 -7.77
CA MET A 14 5.83 -7.37 -9.12
C MET A 14 4.59 -7.72 -9.93
N SER A 15 4.39 -7.07 -11.09
CA SER A 15 3.29 -7.43 -11.99
C SER A 15 3.42 -8.88 -12.44
N GLY A 16 2.39 -9.66 -12.21
CA GLY A 16 2.22 -11.01 -12.73
C GLY A 16 1.24 -11.05 -13.91
N PRO A 17 1.00 -12.23 -14.51
CA PRO A 17 0.07 -12.38 -15.64
C PRO A 17 -1.36 -11.91 -15.35
N GLU A 18 -1.81 -12.02 -14.11
CA GLU A 18 -3.19 -11.71 -13.69
C GLU A 18 -3.27 -10.68 -12.56
N SER A 19 -2.15 -10.08 -12.17
CA SER A 19 -2.06 -9.21 -11.00
C SER A 19 -1.15 -8.02 -11.28
N PRO A 20 -1.56 -6.79 -10.94
CA PRO A 20 -0.66 -5.65 -10.89
C PRO A 20 0.36 -5.83 -9.76
N ALA A 21 1.39 -4.98 -9.74
CA ALA A 21 2.27 -4.83 -8.60
C ALA A 21 1.57 -4.10 -7.45
N SER A 22 2.29 -3.86 -6.34
CA SER A 22 1.75 -3.31 -5.09
C SER A 22 0.96 -2.03 -5.30
N SER A 23 -0.33 -2.07 -4.89
CA SER A 23 -1.20 -0.90 -4.80
C SER A 23 -2.46 -1.24 -4.00
N TYR A 24 -2.80 -0.41 -3.03
CA TYR A 24 -3.91 -0.65 -2.11
C TYR A 24 -4.78 0.58 -2.01
N LEU A 25 -6.06 0.44 -2.39
CA LEU A 25 -7.06 1.50 -2.26
C LEU A 25 -7.73 1.41 -0.89
N ILE A 26 -7.59 2.45 -0.09
CA ILE A 26 -8.26 2.61 1.20
C ILE A 26 -9.33 3.68 1.06
N GLN A 27 -10.56 3.34 1.41
CA GLN A 27 -11.69 4.25 1.33
C GLN A 27 -12.39 4.40 2.68
N ALA A 28 -12.81 5.62 3.00
CA ALA A 28 -13.62 5.90 4.17
C ALA A 28 -14.63 7.00 3.87
N ARG A 29 -15.82 6.90 4.47
CA ARG A 29 -16.82 7.95 4.40
C ARG A 29 -16.53 9.04 5.43
N GLY A 30 -16.76 10.28 5.05
CA GLY A 30 -16.58 11.39 5.96
C GLY A 30 -17.04 12.69 5.36
N ARG A 31 -17.06 13.72 6.21
CA ARG A 31 -17.51 15.04 5.84
C ARG A 31 -16.39 15.84 5.19
N ASP A 32 -16.60 16.26 3.96
CA ASP A 32 -15.70 17.16 3.26
C ASP A 32 -15.72 18.55 3.90
N ARG A 33 -14.55 19.03 4.33
CA ARG A 33 -14.44 20.31 5.05
C ARG A 33 -14.74 21.52 4.17
N ALA A 34 -14.53 21.42 2.86
CA ALA A 34 -14.73 22.53 1.93
C ALA A 34 -16.20 22.68 1.51
N SER A 35 -16.85 21.56 1.18
CA SER A 35 -18.24 21.54 0.74
C SER A 35 -19.26 21.34 1.87
N GLY A 36 -18.82 20.78 3.01
CA GLY A 36 -19.68 20.38 4.11
C GLY A 36 -20.53 19.13 3.84
N GLN A 37 -20.32 18.46 2.70
CA GLN A 37 -21.08 17.27 2.28
C GLN A 37 -20.38 15.98 2.70
N GLU A 38 -21.17 14.93 2.93
CA GLU A 38 -20.65 13.59 3.12
C GLU A 38 -20.20 13.01 1.77
N ARG A 39 -19.01 12.44 1.74
CA ARG A 39 -18.46 11.72 0.57
C ARG A 39 -17.49 10.62 0.96
N THR A 40 -17.14 9.77 0.02
CA THR A 40 -16.05 8.83 0.15
C THR A 40 -14.73 9.55 -0.14
N PHE A 41 -13.73 9.34 0.74
CA PHE A 41 -12.34 9.71 0.55
C PHE A 41 -11.55 8.50 0.12
N SER A 42 -10.63 8.69 -0.82
CA SER A 42 -9.85 7.63 -1.47
C SER A 42 -8.36 7.91 -1.32
N LEU A 43 -7.69 7.11 -0.49
CA LEU A 43 -6.25 7.06 -0.33
C LEU A 43 -5.72 5.83 -1.05
N VAL A 44 -4.67 5.99 -1.86
CA VAL A 44 -3.94 4.86 -2.45
C VAL A 44 -2.60 4.72 -1.75
N CYS A 45 -2.25 3.52 -1.29
CA CYS A 45 -0.91 3.18 -0.83
C CYS A 45 -0.19 2.42 -1.93
N ASP A 46 0.91 3.00 -2.42
CA ASP A 46 1.70 2.56 -3.56
C ASP A 46 0.93 2.49 -4.90
N ILE A 47 1.65 2.52 -6.00
CA ILE A 47 1.12 2.45 -7.37
C ILE A 47 2.17 1.81 -8.30
N GLY A 48 2.39 0.52 -8.12
CA GLY A 48 3.33 -0.26 -8.91
C GLY A 48 2.84 -0.51 -10.35
N PRO A 49 3.67 -1.11 -11.22
CA PRO A 49 3.33 -1.39 -12.61
C PRO A 49 2.04 -2.20 -12.77
N GLY A 50 1.15 -1.75 -13.68
CA GLY A 50 -0.17 -2.34 -13.92
C GLY A 50 -1.25 -1.88 -12.95
N ALA A 51 -0.89 -1.22 -11.84
CA ALA A 51 -1.82 -0.80 -10.81
C ALA A 51 -2.74 0.34 -11.26
N PHE A 52 -2.28 1.28 -12.07
CA PHE A 52 -3.11 2.39 -12.52
C PHE A 52 -4.36 1.92 -13.27
N GLY A 53 -4.21 0.98 -14.20
CA GLY A 53 -5.34 0.43 -14.93
C GLY A 53 -6.29 -0.40 -14.08
N ALA A 54 -5.76 -1.11 -13.08
CA ALA A 54 -6.55 -1.86 -12.10
C ALA A 54 -7.34 -0.91 -11.18
N LEU A 55 -6.68 0.10 -10.63
CA LEU A 55 -7.25 1.14 -9.76
C LEU A 55 -8.43 1.86 -10.45
N TRP A 56 -8.28 2.19 -11.73
CA TRP A 56 -9.32 2.89 -12.50
C TRP A 56 -10.64 2.11 -12.63
N ARG A 57 -10.66 0.81 -12.37
CA ARG A 57 -11.90 0.01 -12.31
C ARG A 57 -12.69 0.25 -11.03
N HIS A 58 -12.03 0.75 -9.97
CA HIS A 58 -12.61 0.93 -8.65
C HIS A 58 -12.89 2.39 -8.31
N VAL A 59 -12.06 3.31 -8.81
CA VAL A 59 -12.20 4.74 -8.57
C VAL A 59 -11.73 5.51 -9.80
N CYS A 60 -12.40 6.64 -10.09
CA CYS A 60 -11.89 7.56 -11.12
C CYS A 60 -10.58 8.18 -10.60
N PRO A 61 -9.46 8.13 -11.36
CA PRO A 61 -8.17 8.67 -10.90
C PRO A 61 -8.20 10.17 -10.54
N ARG A 62 -9.23 10.89 -10.99
CA ARG A 62 -9.48 12.28 -10.60
C ARG A 62 -10.01 12.42 -9.19
N ASP A 63 -10.78 11.44 -8.71
CA ASP A 63 -11.47 11.47 -7.43
C ASP A 63 -10.61 10.91 -6.29
N LEU A 64 -9.32 10.67 -6.56
CA LEU A 64 -8.34 10.34 -5.54
C LEU A 64 -8.04 11.58 -4.67
N ASP A 65 -7.99 11.39 -3.37
CA ASP A 65 -7.64 12.41 -2.39
C ASP A 65 -6.14 12.42 -2.09
N ALA A 66 -5.51 11.25 -2.03
CA ALA A 66 -4.07 11.13 -1.84
C ALA A 66 -3.47 9.85 -2.43
N LEU A 67 -2.18 9.92 -2.74
CA LEU A 67 -1.29 8.79 -2.96
C LEU A 67 -0.20 8.83 -1.90
N ALA A 68 -0.01 7.74 -1.16
CA ALA A 68 1.06 7.57 -0.19
C ALA A 68 2.01 6.47 -0.67
N LEU A 69 3.28 6.79 -0.87
CA LEU A 69 4.31 5.82 -1.25
C LEU A 69 5.05 5.34 -0.01
N SER A 70 5.09 4.02 0.17
CA SER A 70 5.90 3.38 1.21
C SER A 70 7.39 3.62 0.96
N HIS A 71 7.82 3.45 -0.28
CA HIS A 71 9.20 3.69 -0.73
C HIS A 71 9.25 3.89 -2.27
N CYS A 72 10.46 4.05 -2.83
CA CYS A 72 10.63 4.44 -4.23
C CYS A 72 11.20 3.34 -5.13
N HIS A 73 11.01 2.06 -4.83
CA HIS A 73 11.27 0.99 -5.78
C HIS A 73 10.22 0.99 -6.90
N ALA A 74 10.60 0.49 -8.07
CA ALA A 74 9.78 0.60 -9.27
C ALA A 74 8.46 -0.18 -9.17
N ASP A 75 8.45 -1.31 -8.48
CA ASP A 75 7.27 -2.16 -8.25
C ASP A 75 6.26 -1.54 -7.26
N HIS A 76 6.62 -0.44 -6.58
CA HIS A 76 5.74 0.34 -5.72
C HIS A 76 5.33 1.70 -6.30
N MET A 77 6.02 2.21 -7.32
CA MET A 77 5.71 3.54 -7.85
C MET A 77 5.72 3.64 -9.38
N GLY A 78 5.94 2.56 -10.11
CA GLY A 78 6.12 2.62 -11.57
C GLY A 78 4.98 3.27 -12.34
N ASP A 79 3.73 3.03 -11.94
CA ASP A 79 2.55 3.62 -12.58
C ASP A 79 2.22 5.05 -12.14
N ILE A 80 3.05 5.67 -11.28
CA ILE A 80 2.90 7.10 -10.96
C ILE A 80 2.98 7.95 -12.24
N ILE A 81 3.71 7.49 -13.26
CA ILE A 81 3.80 8.17 -14.55
C ILE A 81 2.46 8.10 -15.29
N SER A 82 1.77 6.96 -15.28
CA SER A 82 0.42 6.84 -15.85
C SER A 82 -0.57 7.78 -15.16
N LEU A 83 -0.49 7.87 -13.85
CA LEU A 83 -1.30 8.81 -13.05
C LEU A 83 -0.94 10.28 -13.37
N GLN A 84 0.34 10.62 -13.46
CA GLN A 84 0.84 11.96 -13.82
C GLN A 84 0.31 12.38 -15.21
N VAL A 85 0.45 11.51 -16.21
CA VAL A 85 -0.05 11.77 -17.59
C VAL A 85 -1.57 11.98 -17.58
N TYR A 86 -2.31 11.14 -16.83
CA TYR A 86 -3.76 11.28 -16.71
C TYR A 86 -4.15 12.62 -16.06
N ARG A 87 -3.47 13.04 -15.01
CA ARG A 87 -3.75 14.32 -14.33
C ARG A 87 -3.39 15.53 -15.19
N LYS A 88 -2.35 15.41 -16.02
CA LYS A 88 -1.89 16.46 -16.92
C LYS A 88 -2.76 16.60 -18.18
N TRP A 89 -3.18 15.50 -18.78
CA TRP A 89 -3.79 15.47 -20.11
C TRP A 89 -5.16 14.80 -20.15
N GLY A 90 -5.58 14.15 -19.09
CA GLY A 90 -6.86 13.44 -19.02
C GLY A 90 -8.07 14.38 -19.09
N PRO A 91 -9.28 13.84 -19.33
CA PRO A 91 -10.49 14.64 -19.41
C PRO A 91 -10.73 15.39 -18.10
N GLY A 92 -10.92 16.73 -18.19
CA GLY A 92 -11.08 17.60 -17.01
C GLY A 92 -9.79 17.88 -16.26
N SER A 93 -8.71 18.14 -16.96
CA SER A 93 -7.36 18.45 -16.48
C SER A 93 -7.24 19.62 -15.47
N SER A 94 -8.33 20.29 -15.13
CA SER A 94 -8.36 21.38 -14.12
C SER A 94 -8.57 20.87 -12.69
N CYS A 95 -8.32 19.58 -12.39
CA CYS A 95 -8.39 19.09 -11.01
C CYS A 95 -7.21 19.64 -10.18
N PRO A 96 -7.43 19.88 -8.88
CA PRO A 96 -6.34 20.28 -7.97
C PRO A 96 -5.20 19.26 -7.95
N PRO A 97 -3.94 19.66 -7.66
CA PRO A 97 -2.85 18.73 -7.48
C PRO A 97 -3.20 17.67 -6.44
N LEU A 98 -2.93 16.39 -6.75
CA LEU A 98 -3.14 15.27 -5.83
C LEU A 98 -2.16 15.36 -4.66
N SER A 99 -2.63 15.18 -3.44
CA SER A 99 -1.74 15.01 -2.29
C SER A 99 -0.86 13.78 -2.50
N LEU A 100 0.47 14.00 -2.57
CA LEU A 100 1.47 12.95 -2.73
C LEU A 100 2.34 12.88 -1.48
N LEU A 101 2.18 11.82 -0.69
CA LEU A 101 2.98 11.53 0.49
C LEU A 101 4.07 10.52 0.10
N GLY A 102 5.30 10.69 0.56
CA GLY A 102 6.35 9.72 0.25
C GLY A 102 7.71 10.07 0.82
N PRO A 103 8.73 9.21 0.60
CA PRO A 103 10.11 9.46 0.96
C PRO A 103 10.68 10.74 0.34
N ALA A 104 11.79 11.22 0.89
CA ALA A 104 12.41 12.48 0.43
C ALA A 104 12.75 12.49 -1.07
N GLN A 105 13.13 11.32 -1.63
CA GLN A 105 13.53 11.19 -3.03
C GLN A 105 12.36 11.03 -4.03
N THR A 106 11.10 11.04 -3.59
CA THR A 106 9.94 10.74 -4.44
C THR A 106 9.93 11.50 -5.77
N LEU A 107 9.98 12.84 -5.74
CA LEU A 107 9.94 13.63 -6.98
C LEU A 107 11.17 13.43 -7.88
N SER A 108 12.35 13.21 -7.29
CA SER A 108 13.56 12.92 -8.07
C SER A 108 13.44 11.55 -8.76
N ARG A 109 12.80 10.60 -8.10
CA ARG A 109 12.57 9.26 -8.66
C ARG A 109 11.52 9.27 -9.76
N VAL A 110 10.44 10.06 -9.61
CA VAL A 110 9.45 10.29 -10.69
C VAL A 110 10.17 10.80 -11.95
N ARG A 111 11.03 11.83 -11.82
CA ARG A 111 11.82 12.35 -12.96
C ARG A 111 12.70 11.30 -13.62
N GLN A 112 13.34 10.44 -12.83
CA GLN A 112 14.18 9.34 -13.37
C GLN A 112 13.35 8.34 -14.17
N ILE A 113 12.15 7.98 -13.68
CA ILE A 113 11.28 7.03 -14.35
C ILE A 113 10.71 7.64 -15.65
N GLU A 114 10.30 8.92 -15.60
CA GLU A 114 9.81 9.63 -16.78
C GLU A 114 10.91 9.90 -17.83
N GLY A 115 12.18 9.94 -17.40
CA GLY A 115 13.30 10.31 -18.27
C GLY A 115 13.34 11.81 -18.60
N ALA A 116 12.73 12.65 -17.77
CA ALA A 116 12.73 14.10 -17.95
C ALA A 116 14.14 14.69 -17.82
N ALA A 117 14.58 15.48 -18.84
CA ALA A 117 15.91 16.07 -18.91
C ALA A 117 16.07 17.32 -18.02
N GLU A 118 14.98 18.02 -17.73
CA GLU A 118 14.94 19.26 -16.97
C GLU A 118 14.15 19.07 -15.66
N PRO A 119 14.32 19.97 -14.68
CA PRO A 119 13.64 19.85 -13.39
C PRO A 119 12.14 20.12 -13.53
N GLU A 120 11.43 19.14 -14.10
CA GLU A 120 9.97 19.07 -14.02
C GLU A 120 9.58 19.08 -12.54
N ARG A 121 8.65 19.93 -12.15
CA ARG A 121 8.28 20.11 -10.74
C ARG A 121 7.02 19.37 -10.34
N TYR A 122 6.21 18.96 -11.33
CA TYR A 122 4.93 18.26 -11.13
C TYR A 122 3.92 18.98 -10.22
N GLU A 123 4.08 20.29 -10.01
CA GLU A 123 3.25 21.08 -9.09
C GLU A 123 1.78 21.19 -9.53
N CYS A 124 1.51 20.95 -10.82
CA CYS A 124 0.16 20.91 -11.35
C CYS A 124 -0.51 19.55 -11.13
N GLU A 125 0.26 18.48 -11.03
CA GLU A 125 -0.22 17.11 -10.87
C GLU A 125 -0.20 16.66 -9.42
N PHE A 126 0.83 17.06 -8.65
CA PHE A 126 1.08 16.57 -7.29
C PHE A 126 1.43 17.68 -6.31
N ALA A 127 0.76 17.68 -5.17
CA ALA A 127 1.15 18.45 -3.98
C ALA A 127 2.00 17.55 -3.07
N PHE A 128 3.31 17.52 -3.30
CA PHE A 128 4.22 16.61 -2.58
C PHE A 128 4.45 17.05 -1.14
N THR A 129 4.35 16.10 -0.23
CA THR A 129 4.71 16.24 1.19
C THR A 129 5.57 15.05 1.60
N GLN A 130 6.79 15.33 2.07
CA GLN A 130 7.69 14.30 2.56
C GLN A 130 7.15 13.65 3.84
N LEU A 131 7.12 12.32 3.88
CA LEU A 131 6.85 11.55 5.09
C LEU A 131 7.96 11.76 6.13
N ARG A 132 7.57 11.99 7.38
CA ARG A 132 8.48 12.18 8.51
C ARG A 132 7.97 11.38 9.71
N LEU A 133 8.86 10.66 10.34
CA LEU A 133 8.55 9.89 11.57
C LEU A 133 7.98 10.81 12.65
N GLY A 134 7.00 10.31 13.40
CA GLY A 134 6.32 11.05 14.45
C GLY A 134 5.29 12.08 13.97
N HIS A 135 5.10 12.24 12.65
CA HIS A 135 4.06 13.13 12.09
C HIS A 135 2.82 12.34 11.68
N ALA A 136 1.69 13.02 11.66
CA ALA A 136 0.42 12.52 11.17
C ALA A 136 -0.03 13.37 9.97
N TYR A 137 -0.56 12.71 8.95
CA TYR A 137 -1.04 13.34 7.72
C TYR A 137 -2.52 13.03 7.56
N GLU A 138 -3.34 14.06 7.39
CA GLU A 138 -4.80 13.90 7.25
C GLU A 138 -5.20 13.78 5.78
N VAL A 139 -6.04 12.81 5.48
CA VAL A 139 -6.69 12.60 4.18
C VAL A 139 -8.18 12.44 4.40
N GLY A 140 -8.92 13.56 4.46
CA GLY A 140 -10.32 13.55 4.88
C GLY A 140 -10.48 13.03 6.32
N PRO A 141 -11.22 11.92 6.53
CA PRO A 141 -11.40 11.29 7.82
C PRO A 141 -10.23 10.35 8.18
N LEU A 142 -9.33 10.08 7.24
CA LEU A 142 -8.20 9.18 7.44
C LEU A 142 -7.00 9.94 8.01
N THR A 143 -6.26 9.28 8.90
CA THR A 143 -4.96 9.74 9.41
C THR A 143 -3.89 8.73 9.03
N VAL A 144 -2.82 9.19 8.37
CA VAL A 144 -1.67 8.37 7.97
C VAL A 144 -0.48 8.68 8.85
N ARG A 145 0.17 7.66 9.45
CA ARG A 145 1.38 7.79 10.27
C ARG A 145 2.47 6.85 9.74
N PRO A 146 3.64 7.38 9.35
CA PRO A 146 4.75 6.55 8.89
C PRO A 146 5.55 5.97 10.07
N TYR A 147 6.01 4.74 9.89
CA TYR A 147 6.93 4.01 10.77
C TYR A 147 8.13 3.55 9.94
N ARG A 148 9.33 3.60 10.51
CA ARG A 148 10.55 3.23 9.78
C ARG A 148 10.54 1.75 9.43
N ALA A 149 10.69 1.43 8.16
CA ALA A 149 10.91 0.07 7.68
C ALA A 149 12.42 -0.26 7.65
N LEU A 150 12.74 -1.54 7.79
CA LEU A 150 14.09 -2.08 7.61
C LEU A 150 14.23 -2.57 6.17
N HIS A 151 14.75 -1.69 5.32
CA HIS A 151 14.85 -1.92 3.88
C HIS A 151 16.07 -1.17 3.32
N PRO A 152 16.71 -1.62 2.20
CA PRO A 152 17.91 -1.00 1.65
C PRO A 152 17.78 0.47 1.26
N VAL A 153 16.57 0.96 1.00
CA VAL A 153 16.27 2.38 0.71
C VAL A 153 15.43 2.99 1.82
N GLU A 154 15.23 4.32 1.79
CA GLU A 154 14.28 4.97 2.69
C GLU A 154 12.87 4.42 2.45
N ALA A 155 12.33 3.70 3.45
CA ALA A 155 11.04 3.03 3.38
C ALA A 155 10.26 3.18 4.68
N PHE A 156 8.94 3.12 4.57
CA PHE A 156 8.00 3.30 5.67
C PHE A 156 6.87 2.27 5.63
N GLY A 157 6.57 1.67 6.78
CA GLY A 157 5.25 1.15 7.05
C GLY A 157 4.27 2.30 7.29
N LEU A 158 3.02 2.14 6.89
CA LEU A 158 1.99 3.16 6.99
C LEU A 158 0.84 2.69 7.88
N ARG A 159 0.65 3.36 9.02
CA ARG A 159 -0.54 3.17 9.86
C ARG A 159 -1.62 4.13 9.39
N ILE A 160 -2.76 3.59 9.02
CA ILE A 160 -3.93 4.34 8.57
C ILE A 160 -5.05 4.13 9.58
N GLU A 161 -5.54 5.22 10.16
CA GLU A 161 -6.64 5.22 11.11
C GLU A 161 -7.82 6.01 10.55
N GLY A 162 -9.03 5.51 10.76
CA GLY A 162 -10.25 6.15 10.26
C GLY A 162 -11.51 5.61 10.93
N PRO A 163 -12.70 6.12 10.56
CA PRO A 163 -13.96 5.60 11.07
C PRO A 163 -14.24 4.20 10.51
N SER A 164 -14.80 3.32 11.34
CA SER A 164 -15.31 2.03 10.89
C SER A 164 -16.49 2.22 9.94
N GLU A 165 -16.62 1.35 8.93
CA GLU A 165 -17.79 1.32 8.04
C GLU A 165 -19.07 0.92 8.80
N GLU A 166 -18.97 -0.05 9.73
CA GLU A 166 -20.11 -0.54 10.51
C GLU A 166 -20.56 0.46 11.59
N ASP A 167 -19.61 1.09 12.27
CA ASP A 167 -19.87 2.08 13.33
C ASP A 167 -18.92 3.27 13.19
N PRO A 168 -19.35 4.35 12.52
CA PRO A 168 -18.52 5.55 12.32
C PRO A 168 -18.06 6.26 13.60
N SER A 169 -18.61 5.91 14.77
CA SER A 169 -18.14 6.42 16.06
C SER A 169 -16.89 5.69 16.58
N ARG A 170 -16.62 4.49 16.04
CA ARG A 170 -15.44 3.68 16.33
C ARG A 170 -14.31 4.03 15.36
N THR A 171 -13.11 4.20 15.87
CA THR A 171 -11.90 4.30 15.04
C THR A 171 -11.33 2.90 14.85
N VAL A 172 -11.03 2.56 13.61
CA VAL A 172 -10.32 1.34 13.21
C VAL A 172 -8.97 1.68 12.63
N ALA A 173 -8.04 0.73 12.65
CA ALA A 173 -6.69 0.90 12.17
C ALA A 173 -6.26 -0.22 11.23
N LEU A 174 -5.65 0.17 10.11
CA LEU A 174 -4.91 -0.70 9.21
C LEU A 174 -3.43 -0.35 9.32
N PHE A 175 -2.55 -1.35 9.28
CA PHE A 175 -1.13 -1.15 9.08
C PHE A 175 -0.66 -1.86 7.81
N TYR A 176 -0.14 -1.09 6.85
CA TYR A 176 0.55 -1.59 5.67
C TYR A 176 2.05 -1.53 5.93
N THR A 177 2.74 -2.66 5.86
CA THR A 177 4.17 -2.73 6.16
C THR A 177 5.05 -2.00 5.14
N GLY A 178 4.58 -1.88 3.87
CA GLY A 178 5.51 -1.68 2.76
C GLY A 178 6.51 -2.83 2.71
N ASP A 179 7.65 -2.63 2.06
CA ASP A 179 8.75 -3.60 2.05
C ASP A 179 9.65 -3.39 3.27
N THR A 180 9.90 -4.47 3.98
CA THR A 180 10.66 -4.43 5.23
C THR A 180 11.08 -5.82 5.68
N ASP A 181 12.23 -5.93 6.32
CA ASP A 181 12.50 -7.05 7.22
C ASP A 181 11.86 -6.78 8.61
N LEU A 182 11.81 -7.82 9.45
CA LEU A 182 11.32 -7.74 10.83
C LEU A 182 12.12 -6.71 11.63
N CYS A 183 11.42 -5.70 12.19
CA CYS A 183 12.03 -4.73 13.09
C CYS A 183 11.01 -4.16 14.10
N GLU A 184 11.52 -3.61 15.20
CA GLU A 184 10.69 -3.09 16.30
C GLU A 184 9.75 -1.96 15.86
N SER A 185 10.19 -1.10 14.93
CA SER A 185 9.37 0.01 14.44
C SER A 185 8.12 -0.48 13.69
N ILE A 186 8.23 -1.55 12.92
CA ILE A 186 7.10 -2.17 12.22
C ILE A 186 6.14 -2.83 13.22
N ILE A 187 6.66 -3.53 14.24
CA ILE A 187 5.83 -4.10 15.30
C ILE A 187 5.09 -3.00 16.07
N GLU A 188 5.77 -1.90 16.37
CA GLU A 188 5.13 -0.74 17.04
C GLU A 188 4.02 -0.13 16.17
N GLY A 189 4.28 0.06 14.87
CA GLY A 189 3.29 0.58 13.91
C GLY A 189 2.05 -0.32 13.77
N ALA A 190 2.26 -1.64 13.81
CA ALA A 190 1.20 -2.64 13.72
C ALA A 190 0.46 -2.88 15.04
N ARG A 191 0.90 -2.30 16.16
CA ARG A 191 0.34 -2.60 17.49
C ARG A 191 -1.17 -2.40 17.55
N GLY A 192 -1.88 -3.51 17.81
CA GLY A 192 -3.32 -3.54 18.06
C GLY A 192 -4.18 -3.06 16.88
N VAL A 193 -3.69 -3.17 15.63
CA VAL A 193 -4.51 -2.83 14.47
C VAL A 193 -5.59 -3.88 14.21
N ASP A 194 -6.69 -3.43 13.63
CA ASP A 194 -7.79 -4.30 13.20
C ASP A 194 -7.36 -5.13 11.97
N LEU A 195 -6.50 -4.58 11.10
CA LEU A 195 -5.96 -5.26 9.94
C LEU A 195 -4.46 -4.97 9.76
N LEU A 196 -3.65 -6.02 9.68
CA LEU A 196 -2.27 -5.97 9.20
C LEU A 196 -2.23 -6.42 7.74
N LEU A 197 -1.79 -5.54 6.86
CA LEU A 197 -1.44 -5.85 5.47
C LEU A 197 0.09 -5.97 5.40
N SER A 198 0.58 -7.19 5.49
CA SER A 198 2.01 -7.49 5.61
C SER A 198 2.60 -8.06 4.35
N GLU A 199 3.74 -7.53 3.94
CA GLU A 199 4.56 -8.21 2.96
C GLU A 199 4.99 -9.61 3.45
N VAL A 200 5.14 -10.54 2.51
CA VAL A 200 5.84 -11.83 2.63
C VAL A 200 6.59 -12.05 1.32
N GLY A 201 7.73 -11.36 1.18
CA GLY A 201 8.49 -11.31 -0.07
C GLY A 201 9.27 -12.60 -0.34
N PHE A 202 9.60 -13.36 0.70
CA PHE A 202 10.37 -14.61 0.61
C PHE A 202 9.70 -15.76 1.36
N THR A 203 10.17 -16.97 1.09
CA THR A 203 10.02 -18.12 2.00
C THR A 203 11.22 -18.19 2.94
N SER A 204 11.10 -18.92 4.05
CA SER A 204 12.18 -19.08 5.04
C SER A 204 13.47 -19.66 4.48
N ASP A 205 13.37 -20.45 3.39
CA ASP A 205 14.54 -21.02 2.70
C ASP A 205 15.28 -20.01 1.79
N GLU A 206 14.63 -18.89 1.44
CA GLU A 206 15.15 -17.89 0.49
C GLU A 206 15.39 -16.51 1.13
N THR A 207 15.24 -16.40 2.44
CA THR A 207 15.30 -15.10 3.13
C THR A 207 16.66 -14.42 3.02
N GLU A 208 16.65 -13.18 2.53
CA GLU A 208 17.81 -12.26 2.56
C GLU A 208 17.62 -11.26 3.70
N PRO A 209 18.61 -11.11 4.60
CA PRO A 209 18.53 -10.18 5.73
C PRO A 209 18.36 -8.72 5.29
N ASP A 210 17.67 -7.93 6.11
CA ASP A 210 17.51 -6.48 5.97
C ASP A 210 16.76 -6.06 4.69
N MET A 211 15.97 -6.95 4.08
CA MET A 211 15.29 -6.68 2.82
C MET A 211 13.79 -6.94 2.90
N HIS A 212 13.39 -8.20 3.09
CA HIS A 212 12.00 -8.64 3.14
C HIS A 212 11.77 -9.64 4.26
N MET A 213 10.51 -9.80 4.65
CA MET A 213 10.09 -10.87 5.55
C MET A 213 9.78 -12.16 4.78
N ASP A 214 10.01 -13.29 5.45
CA ASP A 214 9.34 -14.57 5.17
C ASP A 214 8.03 -14.67 5.96
N GLY A 215 7.29 -15.78 5.77
CA GLY A 215 6.04 -16.00 6.46
C GLY A 215 6.19 -16.05 7.98
N VAL A 216 7.25 -16.67 8.50
CA VAL A 216 7.50 -16.77 9.96
C VAL A 216 7.70 -15.38 10.58
N ARG A 217 8.53 -14.53 9.96
CA ARG A 217 8.79 -13.16 10.43
C ARG A 217 7.54 -12.28 10.36
N ALA A 218 6.76 -12.37 9.28
CA ALA A 218 5.49 -11.67 9.16
C ALA A 218 4.48 -12.12 10.22
N GLY A 219 4.39 -13.44 10.49
CA GLY A 219 3.60 -14.00 11.59
C GLY A 219 4.09 -13.54 12.97
N GLU A 220 5.42 -13.38 13.16
CA GLU A 220 5.99 -12.81 14.38
C GLU A 220 5.57 -11.36 14.59
N VAL A 221 5.60 -10.52 13.55
CA VAL A 221 5.06 -9.15 13.60
C VAL A 221 3.60 -9.18 14.06
N ALA A 222 2.76 -10.00 13.41
CA ALA A 222 1.34 -10.09 13.72
C ALA A 222 1.09 -10.50 15.19
N THR A 223 1.83 -11.47 15.68
CA THR A 223 1.69 -12.00 17.05
C THR A 223 2.18 -10.99 18.09
N ARG A 224 3.38 -10.41 17.90
CA ARG A 224 3.96 -9.44 18.86
C ARG A 224 3.19 -8.14 18.88
N ALA A 225 2.65 -7.71 17.75
CA ALA A 225 1.81 -6.52 17.66
C ALA A 225 0.38 -6.76 18.17
N GLY A 226 -0.09 -8.00 18.29
CA GLY A 226 -1.44 -8.33 18.73
C GLY A 226 -2.50 -7.86 17.74
N VAL A 227 -2.29 -8.08 16.43
CA VAL A 227 -3.21 -7.66 15.38
C VAL A 227 -4.46 -8.55 15.36
N ALA A 228 -5.62 -7.99 14.99
CA ALA A 228 -6.86 -8.76 14.96
C ALA A 228 -6.95 -9.68 13.74
N ARG A 229 -6.42 -9.27 12.58
CA ARG A 229 -6.37 -10.04 11.33
C ARG A 229 -5.13 -9.69 10.53
N MET A 230 -4.57 -10.65 9.79
CA MET A 230 -3.45 -10.46 8.88
C MET A 230 -3.82 -10.86 7.45
N ILE A 231 -3.41 -10.04 6.50
CA ILE A 231 -3.43 -10.34 5.07
C ILE A 231 -1.99 -10.32 4.58
N ALA A 232 -1.52 -11.47 4.10
CA ALA A 232 -0.20 -11.61 3.48
C ALA A 232 -0.25 -11.08 2.04
N THR A 233 0.67 -10.20 1.71
CA THR A 233 0.80 -9.60 0.38
C THR A 233 2.26 -9.57 -0.06
N HIS A 234 2.57 -8.95 -1.19
CA HIS A 234 3.93 -8.86 -1.75
C HIS A 234 4.60 -10.24 -1.96
N ILE A 235 3.79 -11.31 -2.08
CA ILE A 235 4.24 -12.66 -2.36
C ILE A 235 4.72 -12.72 -3.81
N GLN A 236 5.91 -13.26 -4.05
CA GLN A 236 6.49 -13.37 -5.39
C GLN A 236 5.61 -14.19 -6.34
N PRO A 237 5.50 -13.83 -7.63
CA PRO A 237 4.61 -14.53 -8.58
C PRO A 237 4.91 -16.03 -8.77
N TRP A 238 6.11 -16.47 -8.46
CA TRP A 238 6.56 -17.87 -8.54
C TRP A 238 6.45 -18.64 -7.22
N THR A 239 6.08 -17.99 -6.10
CA THR A 239 5.91 -18.62 -4.77
C THR A 239 4.47 -19.05 -4.57
N ASP A 240 4.18 -20.22 -4.04
CA ASP A 240 2.81 -20.58 -3.66
C ASP A 240 2.36 -19.81 -2.41
N PRO A 241 1.25 -19.03 -2.44
CA PRO A 241 0.76 -18.35 -1.24
C PRO A 241 0.49 -19.29 -0.08
N ALA A 242 0.14 -20.54 -0.36
CA ALA A 242 -0.09 -21.53 0.68
C ALA A 242 1.19 -21.78 1.51
N ASP A 243 2.37 -21.71 0.92
CA ASP A 243 3.63 -21.86 1.65
C ASP A 243 3.88 -20.67 2.58
N ALA A 244 3.73 -19.43 2.07
CA ALA A 244 3.82 -18.21 2.88
C ALA A 244 2.82 -18.20 4.05
N LEU A 245 1.56 -18.60 3.79
CA LEU A 245 0.54 -18.67 4.84
C LEU A 245 0.83 -19.76 5.86
N LYS A 246 1.36 -20.91 5.42
CA LYS A 246 1.75 -22.02 6.31
C LYS A 246 2.85 -21.57 7.26
N GLU A 247 3.89 -20.91 6.77
CA GLU A 247 4.97 -20.35 7.60
C GLU A 247 4.43 -19.33 8.63
N ALA A 248 3.59 -18.40 8.20
CA ALA A 248 3.00 -17.40 9.09
C ALA A 248 2.12 -18.03 10.18
N ALA A 249 1.38 -19.10 9.84
CA ALA A 249 0.54 -19.84 10.77
C ALA A 249 1.31 -20.63 11.84
N GLU A 250 2.62 -20.83 11.69
CA GLU A 250 3.46 -21.45 12.72
C GLU A 250 3.56 -20.57 13.98
N VAL A 251 3.43 -19.26 13.81
CA VAL A 251 3.63 -18.28 14.91
C VAL A 251 2.44 -17.34 15.13
N TYR A 252 1.55 -17.19 14.16
CA TYR A 252 0.33 -16.38 14.27
C TYR A 252 -0.91 -17.26 14.21
N SER A 253 -1.75 -17.22 15.25
CA SER A 253 -2.97 -18.05 15.38
C SER A 253 -4.27 -17.29 15.04
N GLY A 254 -4.20 -16.01 14.67
CA GLY A 254 -5.35 -15.22 14.27
C GLY A 254 -5.80 -15.48 12.82
N PRO A 255 -6.88 -14.83 12.37
CA PRO A 255 -7.35 -14.89 10.99
C PRO A 255 -6.24 -14.44 10.01
N LEU A 256 -5.95 -15.30 9.03
CA LEU A 256 -4.84 -15.17 8.10
C LEU A 256 -5.30 -15.58 6.68
N GLU A 257 -5.03 -14.73 5.70
CA GLU A 257 -5.29 -14.99 4.29
C GLU A 257 -4.28 -14.30 3.38
N ALA A 258 -4.17 -14.73 2.12
CA ALA A 258 -3.36 -14.05 1.12
C ALA A 258 -4.18 -13.00 0.36
N ALA A 259 -3.57 -11.87 0.07
CA ALA A 259 -4.16 -10.84 -0.78
C ALA A 259 -4.44 -11.38 -2.19
N ILE A 260 -5.59 -11.01 -2.73
CA ILE A 260 -6.00 -11.32 -4.09
C ILE A 260 -6.28 -10.01 -4.82
N ALA A 261 -5.73 -9.84 -6.02
CA ALA A 261 -5.96 -8.63 -6.82
C ALA A 261 -7.47 -8.41 -7.07
N GLY A 262 -7.95 -7.21 -6.73
CA GLY A 262 -9.37 -6.83 -6.83
C GLY A 262 -10.26 -7.34 -5.69
N ALA A 263 -9.71 -8.02 -4.68
CA ALA A 263 -10.45 -8.30 -3.45
C ALA A 263 -10.60 -7.03 -2.59
N SER A 264 -11.62 -7.01 -1.74
CA SER A 264 -11.89 -5.94 -0.79
C SER A 264 -12.20 -6.51 0.59
N TRP A 265 -11.79 -5.79 1.62
CA TRP A 265 -12.00 -6.13 3.03
C TRP A 265 -12.58 -4.93 3.76
N GLU A 266 -13.54 -5.18 4.61
CA GLU A 266 -14.12 -4.19 5.52
C GLU A 266 -13.47 -4.30 6.91
N ILE A 267 -13.28 -3.17 7.57
CA ILE A 267 -12.68 -3.05 8.91
C ILE A 267 -13.41 -2.01 9.78
#